data_982017734013e0495668044b7f447750
#
_entry.id   982017734013e0495668044b7f447750
#
_cell.length_a   1.000
_cell.length_b   1.000
_cell.length_c   1.000
_cell.angle_alpha   90.00
_cell.angle_beta   90.00
_cell.angle_gamma   90.00
#
_symmetry.space_group_name_H-M   'P 1'
#
loop_
_entity.id
_entity.type
_entity.pdbx_description
1 polymer ?
#
loop_
_entity_poly.entity_id
_entity_poly.type
_entity_poly.pdbx_seq_one_letter_code
_entity_poly.pdbx_strand_id
1 'polypeptide(L)'
;MEGSFESGGERLACHLTVPAGADESMPGLILCHGFPIGPLDARRSAGTFPELIDRLAHDVGYAAMTFTFRGCGKSSGDFSLQGWMDDLRNAVDHLVRTTGVKRVVLIGTNTGGSLVICEAADDPRIHAAALLSPRADFDDWADHPRRFLEHARQIGAIRTPGFPVSLDEWSRAFRRFRPAAAARRFAPRPLLVLHGDDDSSVPVSDARQLAQSHGNAELNVLAGAGHRLRHDPRAIAILSGWLDRVR
;
A
#
# COMPACT_ATOMS: atom_id res chain seq x y z
N MET A 1 10.83 2.96 15.59
CA MET A 1 11.30 4.37 15.79
C MET A 1 10.42 5.29 14.96
N GLU A 2 9.78 6.26 15.59
CA GLU A 2 9.01 7.30 14.90
C GLU A 2 9.93 8.24 14.14
N GLY A 3 9.57 8.60 12.90
CA GLY A 3 10.36 9.48 12.04
C GLY A 3 9.52 10.17 10.98
N SER A 4 10.20 10.81 10.04
CA SER A 4 9.58 11.39 8.85
C SER A 4 10.58 11.47 7.69
N PHE A 5 10.08 11.52 6.47
CA PHE A 5 10.86 11.76 5.25
C PHE A 5 10.13 12.74 4.32
N GLU A 6 10.86 13.29 3.37
CA GLU A 6 10.34 14.24 2.40
C GLU A 6 9.91 13.53 1.11
N SER A 7 8.78 13.96 0.56
CA SER A 7 8.24 13.49 -0.71
C SER A 7 7.60 14.65 -1.48
N GLY A 8 8.29 15.16 -2.50
CA GLY A 8 7.77 16.24 -3.36
C GLY A 8 7.36 17.50 -2.58
N GLY A 9 8.12 17.89 -1.57
CA GLY A 9 7.84 19.04 -0.69
C GLY A 9 6.90 18.75 0.48
N GLU A 10 6.38 17.51 0.58
CA GLU A 10 5.53 17.09 1.68
C GLU A 10 6.31 16.27 2.70
N ARG A 11 6.07 16.52 4.00
CA ARG A 11 6.64 15.75 5.08
C ARG A 11 5.74 14.59 5.43
N LEU A 12 6.24 13.37 5.26
CA LEU A 12 5.51 12.14 5.53
C LEU A 12 5.97 11.48 6.83
N ALA A 13 5.03 11.18 7.72
CA ALA A 13 5.31 10.47 8.96
C ALA A 13 5.54 8.99 8.69
N CYS A 14 6.56 8.41 9.31
CA CYS A 14 6.88 6.99 9.21
C CYS A 14 7.24 6.38 10.57
N HIS A 15 7.19 5.05 10.62
CA HIS A 15 7.69 4.24 11.72
C HIS A 15 8.61 3.17 11.13
N LEU A 16 9.85 3.13 11.60
CA LEU A 16 10.89 2.21 11.14
C LEU A 16 11.35 1.32 12.30
N THR A 17 11.41 0.02 12.05
CA THR A 17 11.94 -0.99 12.98
C THR A 17 13.02 -1.80 12.28
N VAL A 18 14.19 -1.82 12.89
CA VAL A 18 15.33 -2.62 12.44
C VAL A 18 15.68 -3.59 13.58
N PRO A 19 15.57 -4.92 13.37
CA PRO A 19 15.95 -5.91 14.35
C PRO A 19 17.43 -5.79 14.76
N ALA A 20 17.75 -6.16 16.00
CA ALA A 20 19.14 -6.23 16.46
C ALA A 20 19.93 -7.28 15.62
N GLY A 21 21.15 -6.94 15.23
CA GLY A 21 21.97 -7.81 14.38
C GLY A 21 21.66 -7.70 12.89
N ALA A 22 20.90 -6.69 12.48
CA ALA A 22 20.67 -6.39 11.07
C ALA A 22 22.01 -6.20 10.32
N ASP A 23 22.12 -6.85 9.16
CA ASP A 23 23.22 -6.68 8.23
C ASP A 23 22.72 -6.35 6.82
N GLU A 24 23.62 -6.16 5.86
CA GLU A 24 23.28 -5.81 4.47
C GLU A 24 22.50 -6.92 3.72
N SER A 25 22.46 -8.14 4.25
CA SER A 25 21.69 -9.25 3.67
C SER A 25 20.22 -9.23 4.08
N MET A 26 19.88 -8.51 5.14
CA MET A 26 18.50 -8.36 5.63
C MET A 26 17.64 -7.68 4.57
N PRO A 27 16.50 -8.25 4.18
CA PRO A 27 15.59 -7.57 3.26
C PRO A 27 14.80 -6.45 3.94
N GLY A 28 14.42 -5.46 3.15
CA GLY A 28 13.51 -4.40 3.57
C GLY A 28 12.06 -4.81 3.41
N LEU A 29 11.19 -4.24 4.24
CA LEU A 29 9.74 -4.42 4.19
C LEU A 29 9.05 -3.07 4.32
N ILE A 30 8.10 -2.75 3.43
CA ILE A 30 7.23 -1.57 3.59
C ILE A 30 5.78 -2.00 3.61
N LEU A 31 5.03 -1.54 4.62
CA LEU A 31 3.58 -1.74 4.73
C LEU A 31 2.84 -0.43 4.46
N CYS A 32 1.98 -0.43 3.42
CA CYS A 32 1.20 0.71 2.97
C CYS A 32 -0.28 0.58 3.37
N HIS A 33 -0.86 1.65 3.90
CA HIS A 33 -2.29 1.69 4.19
C HIS A 33 -3.13 1.94 2.94
N GLY A 34 -4.43 1.64 3.01
CA GLY A 34 -5.41 1.92 1.98
C GLY A 34 -6.03 3.32 2.09
N PHE A 35 -6.91 3.64 1.13
CA PHE A 35 -7.70 4.87 1.18
C PHE A 35 -8.72 4.77 2.34
N PRO A 36 -8.80 5.80 3.20
CA PRO A 36 -9.74 5.80 4.33
C PRO A 36 -11.19 5.88 3.85
N ILE A 37 -12.13 5.33 4.64
CA ILE A 37 -13.52 5.14 4.21
C ILE A 37 -14.47 6.06 4.95
N GLY A 38 -14.29 6.24 6.25
CA GLY A 38 -15.22 6.95 7.12
C GLY A 38 -14.91 8.44 7.29
N PRO A 39 -15.86 9.23 7.78
CA PRO A 39 -15.65 10.65 8.08
C PRO A 39 -14.43 10.85 8.99
N LEU A 40 -13.51 11.73 8.57
CA LEU A 40 -12.26 12.06 9.28
C LEU A 40 -11.30 10.88 9.50
N ASP A 41 -11.55 9.71 8.89
CA ASP A 41 -10.67 8.54 9.02
C ASP A 41 -9.26 8.78 8.46
N ALA A 42 -9.09 9.75 7.56
CA ALA A 42 -7.78 10.10 7.04
C ALA A 42 -6.77 10.45 8.16
N ARG A 43 -7.23 11.10 9.25
CA ARG A 43 -6.39 11.44 10.41
C ARG A 43 -5.94 10.24 11.23
N ARG A 44 -6.64 9.11 11.11
CA ARG A 44 -6.36 7.85 11.85
C ARG A 44 -5.73 6.78 10.98
N SER A 45 -5.47 7.09 9.71
CA SER A 45 -4.87 6.14 8.77
C SER A 45 -3.57 5.57 9.34
N ALA A 46 -3.41 4.27 9.16
CA ALA A 46 -2.25 3.49 9.63
C ALA A 46 -1.99 3.53 11.15
N GLY A 47 -2.96 3.95 11.99
CA GLY A 47 -2.75 4.06 13.45
C GLY A 47 -2.31 2.78 14.16
N THR A 48 -2.66 1.59 13.64
CA THR A 48 -2.25 0.27 14.17
C THR A 48 -1.12 -0.39 13.37
N PHE A 49 -0.59 0.28 12.34
CA PHE A 49 0.44 -0.28 11.47
C PHE A 49 1.82 -0.35 12.14
N PRO A 50 2.23 0.59 13.01
CA PRO A 50 3.48 0.47 13.76
C PRO A 50 3.59 -0.84 14.54
N GLU A 51 2.56 -1.23 15.28
CA GLU A 51 2.55 -2.48 16.05
C GLU A 51 2.63 -3.71 15.14
N LEU A 52 1.93 -3.70 14.00
CA LEU A 52 2.00 -4.79 13.02
C LEU A 52 3.39 -4.90 12.40
N ILE A 53 3.99 -3.77 12.03
CA ILE A 53 5.33 -3.72 11.44
C ILE A 53 6.39 -4.19 12.46
N ASP A 54 6.30 -3.77 13.72
CA ASP A 54 7.23 -4.20 14.78
C ASP A 54 7.19 -5.73 14.92
N ARG A 55 5.98 -6.31 14.95
CA ARG A 55 5.81 -7.76 15.02
C ARG A 55 6.41 -8.47 13.80
N LEU A 56 6.09 -8.02 12.57
CA LEU A 56 6.62 -8.63 11.35
C LEU A 56 8.16 -8.49 11.26
N ALA A 57 8.71 -7.35 11.69
CA ALA A 57 10.16 -7.14 11.74
C ALA A 57 10.85 -8.16 12.64
N HIS A 58 10.30 -8.38 13.84
CA HIS A 58 10.90 -9.32 14.81
C HIS A 58 10.64 -10.79 14.45
N ASP A 59 9.42 -11.14 14.05
CA ASP A 59 9.03 -12.53 13.80
C ASP A 59 9.67 -13.10 12.52
N VAL A 60 9.84 -12.25 11.50
CA VAL A 60 10.29 -12.69 10.17
C VAL A 60 11.68 -12.15 9.80
N GLY A 61 12.21 -11.16 10.53
CA GLY A 61 13.58 -10.66 10.36
C GLY A 61 13.75 -9.72 9.17
N TYR A 62 12.97 -8.65 9.10
CA TYR A 62 13.04 -7.58 8.10
C TYR A 62 13.41 -6.24 8.72
N ALA A 63 14.17 -5.41 8.00
CA ALA A 63 14.18 -3.97 8.27
C ALA A 63 12.84 -3.40 7.76
N ALA A 64 11.90 -3.13 8.66
CA ALA A 64 10.50 -2.93 8.31
C ALA A 64 10.04 -1.50 8.59
N MET A 65 9.30 -0.92 7.64
CA MET A 65 8.77 0.45 7.74
C MET A 65 7.30 0.50 7.37
N THR A 66 6.55 1.33 8.06
CA THR A 66 5.25 1.84 7.61
C THR A 66 5.28 3.35 7.60
N PHE A 67 4.43 3.97 6.78
CA PHE A 67 4.29 5.41 6.70
C PHE A 67 2.83 5.79 6.43
N THR A 68 2.50 7.06 6.61
CA THR A 68 1.21 7.59 6.17
C THR A 68 1.38 8.41 4.91
N PHE A 69 0.58 8.10 3.88
CA PHE A 69 0.54 8.87 2.65
C PHE A 69 0.15 10.33 2.89
N ARG A 70 0.53 11.24 1.98
CA ARG A 70 0.06 12.64 2.03
C ARG A 70 -1.44 12.75 2.19
N GLY A 71 -1.90 13.73 2.95
CA GLY A 71 -3.30 13.89 3.30
C GLY A 71 -3.80 12.97 4.42
N CYS A 72 -2.97 12.04 4.92
CA CYS A 72 -3.34 11.06 5.94
C CYS A 72 -2.47 11.14 7.19
N GLY A 73 -3.02 10.70 8.32
CA GLY A 73 -2.31 10.62 9.60
C GLY A 73 -1.65 11.94 10.00
N LYS A 74 -0.37 11.86 10.33
CA LYS A 74 0.49 13.01 10.66
C LYS A 74 1.24 13.57 9.44
N SER A 75 1.01 13.05 8.23
CA SER A 75 1.62 13.52 7.00
C SER A 75 0.96 14.79 6.50
N SER A 76 1.76 15.68 5.88
CA SER A 76 1.29 16.90 5.25
C SER A 76 0.63 16.64 3.88
N GLY A 77 0.20 17.70 3.20
CA GLY A 77 -0.34 17.68 1.86
C GLY A 77 -1.79 17.20 1.75
N ASP A 78 -2.18 16.96 0.50
CA ASP A 78 -3.53 16.54 0.11
C ASP A 78 -3.46 15.30 -0.79
N PHE A 79 -4.49 14.47 -0.71
CA PHE A 79 -4.57 13.28 -1.53
C PHE A 79 -4.55 13.59 -3.03
N SER A 80 -3.67 12.93 -3.73
CA SER A 80 -3.77 12.64 -5.16
C SER A 80 -3.18 11.26 -5.43
N LEU A 81 -3.75 10.51 -6.37
CA LEU A 81 -3.27 9.14 -6.64
C LEU A 81 -1.82 9.16 -7.18
N GLN A 82 -1.47 10.17 -7.98
CA GLN A 82 -0.10 10.40 -8.41
C GLN A 82 0.82 10.72 -7.22
N GLY A 83 0.38 11.61 -6.32
CA GLY A 83 1.14 11.94 -5.12
C GLY A 83 1.39 10.74 -4.22
N TRP A 84 0.39 9.86 -4.04
CA TRP A 84 0.56 8.62 -3.28
C TRP A 84 1.56 7.66 -3.94
N MET A 85 1.58 7.59 -5.28
CA MET A 85 2.60 6.83 -6.00
C MET A 85 3.99 7.40 -5.77
N ASP A 86 4.14 8.72 -5.82
CA ASP A 86 5.41 9.38 -5.57
C ASP A 86 5.86 9.20 -4.09
N ASP A 87 4.90 9.22 -3.15
CA ASP A 87 5.15 8.94 -1.74
C ASP A 87 5.69 7.52 -1.52
N LEU A 88 5.11 6.53 -2.21
CA LEU A 88 5.56 5.14 -2.13
C LEU A 88 7.00 4.98 -2.66
N ARG A 89 7.34 5.60 -3.80
CA ARG A 89 8.71 5.62 -4.33
C ARG A 89 9.70 6.22 -3.36
N ASN A 90 9.36 7.38 -2.81
CA ASN A 90 10.20 8.06 -1.83
C ASN A 90 10.32 7.27 -0.52
N ALA A 91 9.29 6.50 -0.14
CA ALA A 91 9.36 5.59 1.00
C ALA A 91 10.35 4.43 0.75
N VAL A 92 10.36 3.84 -0.45
CA VAL A 92 11.35 2.82 -0.84
C VAL A 92 12.76 3.42 -0.81
N ASP A 93 12.95 4.59 -1.38
CA ASP A 93 14.25 5.28 -1.37
C ASP A 93 14.72 5.63 0.05
N HIS A 94 13.78 6.06 0.90
CA HIS A 94 14.09 6.37 2.30
C HIS A 94 14.53 5.13 3.06
N LEU A 95 13.79 4.02 2.94
CA LEU A 95 14.16 2.75 3.60
C LEU A 95 15.55 2.28 3.16
N VAL A 96 15.79 2.23 1.84
CA VAL A 96 17.09 1.78 1.27
C VAL A 96 18.24 2.65 1.76
N ARG A 97 18.09 3.98 1.73
CA ARG A 97 19.14 4.91 2.19
C ARG A 97 19.42 4.80 3.70
N THR A 98 18.36 4.59 4.50
CA THR A 98 18.49 4.59 5.97
C THR A 98 19.03 3.29 6.51
N THR A 99 18.73 2.15 5.85
CA THR A 99 19.06 0.82 6.36
C THR A 99 20.12 0.08 5.54
N GLY A 100 20.39 0.51 4.31
CA GLY A 100 21.33 -0.17 3.40
C GLY A 100 20.77 -1.41 2.73
N VAL A 101 19.50 -1.79 2.95
CA VAL A 101 18.90 -2.98 2.33
C VAL A 101 18.94 -2.92 0.81
N LYS A 102 19.15 -4.07 0.16
CA LYS A 102 19.27 -4.17 -1.31
C LYS A 102 17.96 -4.64 -1.97
N ARG A 103 17.13 -5.38 -1.23
CA ARG A 103 15.87 -5.95 -1.71
C ARG A 103 14.75 -5.54 -0.79
N VAL A 104 13.60 -5.23 -1.37
CA VAL A 104 12.43 -4.76 -0.63
C VAL A 104 11.22 -5.61 -0.96
N VAL A 105 10.45 -5.97 0.06
CA VAL A 105 9.09 -6.50 -0.06
C VAL A 105 8.12 -5.37 0.19
N LEU A 106 7.12 -5.21 -0.67
CA LEU A 106 6.03 -4.29 -0.45
C LEU A 106 4.76 -5.02 -0.03
N ILE A 107 4.10 -4.52 0.99
CA ILE A 107 2.76 -4.94 1.41
C ILE A 107 1.82 -3.75 1.32
N GLY A 108 0.63 -3.94 0.77
CA GLY A 108 -0.36 -2.88 0.72
C GLY A 108 -1.77 -3.36 0.98
N THR A 109 -2.57 -2.51 1.63
CA THR A 109 -4.00 -2.77 1.85
C THR A 109 -4.84 -1.90 0.93
N ASN A 110 -5.92 -2.43 0.36
CA ASN A 110 -6.86 -1.71 -0.52
C ASN A 110 -6.13 -0.91 -1.62
N THR A 111 -6.35 0.40 -1.74
CA THR A 111 -5.65 1.32 -2.66
C THR A 111 -4.13 1.25 -2.51
N GLY A 112 -3.61 1.14 -1.28
CA GLY A 112 -2.18 0.94 -1.06
C GLY A 112 -1.65 -0.34 -1.70
N GLY A 113 -2.43 -1.43 -1.68
CA GLY A 113 -2.10 -2.67 -2.40
C GLY A 113 -2.07 -2.49 -3.91
N SER A 114 -3.02 -1.74 -4.46
CA SER A 114 -3.06 -1.41 -5.89
C SER A 114 -1.87 -0.56 -6.34
N LEU A 115 -1.43 0.39 -5.50
CA LEU A 115 -0.22 1.19 -5.77
C LEU A 115 1.06 0.36 -5.60
N VAL A 116 1.10 -0.53 -4.61
CA VAL A 116 2.22 -1.45 -4.39
C VAL A 116 2.53 -2.27 -5.63
N ILE A 117 1.53 -2.89 -6.26
CA ILE A 117 1.78 -3.68 -7.46
C ILE A 117 2.20 -2.82 -8.67
N CYS A 118 1.71 -1.58 -8.76
CA CYS A 118 2.14 -0.65 -9.80
C CYS A 118 3.61 -0.26 -9.62
N GLU A 119 4.04 0.07 -8.40
CA GLU A 119 5.42 0.41 -8.12
C GLU A 119 6.35 -0.80 -8.25
N ALA A 120 5.93 -1.95 -7.70
CA ALA A 120 6.71 -3.19 -7.78
C ALA A 120 7.01 -3.61 -9.23
N ALA A 121 6.09 -3.35 -10.15
CA ALA A 121 6.30 -3.67 -11.57
C ALA A 121 7.45 -2.85 -12.20
N ASP A 122 7.67 -1.63 -11.73
CA ASP A 122 8.58 -0.66 -12.34
C ASP A 122 9.92 -0.52 -11.59
N ASP A 123 9.98 -0.94 -10.29
CA ASP A 123 11.19 -0.87 -9.48
C ASP A 123 11.82 -2.28 -9.30
N PRO A 124 13.04 -2.51 -9.83
CA PRO A 124 13.73 -3.81 -9.73
C PRO A 124 14.21 -4.15 -8.31
N ARG A 125 14.28 -3.19 -7.39
CA ARG A 125 14.62 -3.43 -5.97
C ARG A 125 13.52 -4.19 -5.24
N ILE A 126 12.28 -4.12 -5.77
CA ILE A 126 11.12 -4.79 -5.17
C ILE A 126 11.06 -6.22 -5.72
N HIS A 127 11.43 -7.17 -4.88
CA HIS A 127 11.54 -8.57 -5.30
C HIS A 127 10.28 -9.39 -5.03
N ALA A 128 9.40 -8.93 -4.14
CA ALA A 128 8.13 -9.59 -3.82
C ALA A 128 7.08 -8.58 -3.37
N ALA A 129 5.79 -8.89 -3.54
CA ALA A 129 4.68 -8.02 -3.14
C ALA A 129 3.51 -8.82 -2.54
N ALA A 130 2.83 -8.25 -1.53
CA ALA A 130 1.61 -8.80 -0.94
C ALA A 130 0.49 -7.76 -0.93
N LEU A 131 -0.67 -8.13 -1.45
CA LEU A 131 -1.83 -7.26 -1.62
C LEU A 131 -2.99 -7.79 -0.78
N LEU A 132 -3.52 -6.97 0.12
CA LEU A 132 -4.63 -7.29 1.00
C LEU A 132 -5.86 -6.49 0.57
N SER A 133 -6.92 -7.15 0.13
CA SER A 133 -8.15 -6.53 -0.40
C SER A 133 -7.86 -5.47 -1.48
N PRO A 134 -6.99 -5.75 -2.49
CA PRO A 134 -6.60 -4.78 -3.49
C PRO A 134 -7.72 -4.50 -4.49
N ARG A 135 -7.70 -3.33 -5.12
CA ARG A 135 -8.50 -2.99 -6.31
C ARG A 135 -7.73 -3.36 -7.59
N ALA A 136 -8.43 -3.85 -8.61
CA ALA A 136 -7.84 -4.16 -9.91
C ALA A 136 -7.66 -2.92 -10.81
N ASP A 137 -8.43 -1.86 -10.56
CA ASP A 137 -8.39 -0.58 -11.26
C ASP A 137 -8.97 0.56 -10.39
N PHE A 138 -9.10 1.74 -10.97
CA PHE A 138 -9.68 2.94 -10.39
C PHE A 138 -10.74 3.56 -11.32
N ASP A 139 -11.39 2.74 -12.14
CA ASP A 139 -12.31 3.21 -13.17
C ASP A 139 -13.56 3.89 -12.56
N ASP A 140 -14.07 3.39 -11.44
CA ASP A 140 -15.16 4.02 -10.69
C ASP A 140 -14.82 5.44 -10.21
N TRP A 141 -13.57 5.69 -9.82
CA TRP A 141 -13.08 7.03 -9.46
C TRP A 141 -12.91 7.92 -10.69
N ALA A 142 -12.42 7.32 -11.78
CA ALA A 142 -12.22 8.02 -13.04
C ALA A 142 -13.55 8.42 -13.73
N ASP A 143 -14.60 7.62 -13.58
CA ASP A 143 -15.91 7.89 -14.14
C ASP A 143 -16.70 8.92 -13.33
N HIS A 144 -16.40 9.03 -12.02
CA HIS A 144 -17.08 9.94 -11.11
C HIS A 144 -16.11 10.83 -10.30
N PRO A 145 -15.18 11.58 -10.94
CA PRO A 145 -14.08 12.26 -10.24
C PRO A 145 -14.56 13.34 -9.28
N ARG A 146 -15.67 14.04 -9.59
CA ARG A 146 -16.26 15.05 -8.69
C ARG A 146 -16.79 14.43 -7.41
N ARG A 147 -17.54 13.33 -7.53
CA ARG A 147 -18.07 12.58 -6.38
C ARG A 147 -16.94 12.05 -5.52
N PHE A 148 -15.88 11.55 -6.13
CA PHE A 148 -14.72 11.05 -5.39
C PHE A 148 -13.95 12.19 -4.70
N LEU A 149 -13.80 13.36 -5.33
CA LEU A 149 -13.22 14.56 -4.71
C LEU A 149 -14.01 15.00 -3.46
N GLU A 150 -15.34 15.05 -3.56
CA GLU A 150 -16.20 15.38 -2.41
C GLU A 150 -16.02 14.38 -1.27
N HIS A 151 -15.97 13.09 -1.58
CA HIS A 151 -15.69 12.05 -0.61
C HIS A 151 -14.31 12.22 0.03
N ALA A 152 -13.24 12.48 -0.76
CA ALA A 152 -11.89 12.71 -0.26
C ALA A 152 -11.80 13.91 0.71
N ARG A 153 -12.61 14.95 0.48
CA ARG A 153 -12.77 16.09 1.40
C ARG A 153 -13.51 15.70 2.68
N GLN A 154 -14.61 14.97 2.58
CA GLN A 154 -15.40 14.51 3.74
C GLN A 154 -14.60 13.65 4.70
N ILE A 155 -13.75 12.76 4.18
CA ILE A 155 -12.88 11.91 5.00
C ILE A 155 -11.63 12.63 5.51
N GLY A 156 -11.36 13.86 5.04
CA GLY A 156 -10.23 14.68 5.45
C GLY A 156 -8.89 14.33 4.78
N ALA A 157 -8.92 13.59 3.66
CA ALA A 157 -7.73 13.31 2.86
C ALA A 157 -7.34 14.50 1.95
N ILE A 158 -8.27 15.39 1.68
CA ILE A 158 -8.06 16.70 1.03
C ILE A 158 -8.57 17.78 1.97
N ARG A 159 -7.67 18.67 2.38
CA ARG A 159 -7.93 19.70 3.41
C ARG A 159 -7.71 21.11 2.91
N THR A 160 -6.86 21.29 1.88
CA THR A 160 -6.54 22.61 1.36
C THR A 160 -7.70 23.15 0.52
N PRO A 161 -8.22 24.35 0.85
CA PRO A 161 -9.20 25.02 0.02
C PRO A 161 -8.69 25.22 -1.39
N GLY A 162 -9.51 24.91 -2.40
CA GLY A 162 -9.14 25.04 -3.81
C GLY A 162 -8.30 23.91 -4.39
N PHE A 163 -7.82 22.97 -3.60
CA PHE A 163 -7.17 21.77 -4.14
C PHE A 163 -8.23 20.73 -4.60
N PRO A 164 -8.03 20.06 -5.74
CA PRO A 164 -7.00 20.29 -6.76
C PRO A 164 -7.29 21.54 -7.60
N VAL A 165 -6.25 22.17 -8.12
CA VAL A 165 -6.36 23.34 -9.03
C VAL A 165 -7.08 22.95 -10.32
N SER A 166 -6.83 21.76 -10.82
CA SER A 166 -7.48 21.18 -12.01
C SER A 166 -8.02 19.78 -11.69
N LEU A 167 -9.34 19.63 -11.77
CA LEU A 167 -9.99 18.33 -11.56
C LEU A 167 -9.56 17.32 -12.64
N ASP A 168 -9.43 17.77 -13.88
CA ASP A 168 -9.09 16.92 -15.02
C ASP A 168 -7.66 16.39 -14.90
N GLU A 169 -6.69 17.21 -14.46
CA GLU A 169 -5.32 16.77 -14.24
C GLU A 169 -5.24 15.80 -13.06
N TRP A 170 -5.91 16.12 -11.95
CA TRP A 170 -5.94 15.28 -10.76
C TRP A 170 -6.55 13.90 -11.05
N SER A 171 -7.62 13.85 -11.82
CA SER A 171 -8.32 12.60 -12.14
C SER A 171 -7.65 11.74 -13.21
N ARG A 172 -6.74 12.28 -14.03
CA ARG A 172 -5.99 11.49 -15.04
C ARG A 172 -5.23 10.33 -14.43
N ALA A 173 -4.75 10.47 -13.21
CA ALA A 173 -4.02 9.42 -12.52
C ALA A 173 -4.88 8.16 -12.31
N PHE A 174 -6.21 8.30 -12.16
CA PHE A 174 -7.11 7.15 -11.98
C PHE A 174 -7.15 6.23 -13.20
N ARG A 175 -6.96 6.77 -14.40
CA ARG A 175 -6.86 5.97 -15.63
C ARG A 175 -5.43 5.57 -15.98
N ARG A 176 -4.44 6.27 -15.43
CA ARG A 176 -3.02 6.01 -15.67
C ARG A 176 -2.54 4.77 -14.95
N PHE A 177 -2.91 4.60 -13.68
CA PHE A 177 -2.49 3.45 -12.88
C PHE A 177 -3.43 2.27 -13.12
N ARG A 178 -2.85 1.15 -13.57
CA ARG A 178 -3.55 -0.07 -13.96
C ARG A 178 -2.97 -1.28 -13.22
N PRO A 179 -3.42 -1.55 -11.98
CA PRO A 179 -2.90 -2.63 -11.15
C PRO A 179 -2.88 -3.99 -11.84
N ALA A 180 -3.94 -4.36 -12.57
CA ALA A 180 -3.98 -5.63 -13.31
C ALA A 180 -2.89 -5.71 -14.39
N ALA A 181 -2.64 -4.64 -15.15
CA ALA A 181 -1.56 -4.60 -16.12
C ALA A 181 -0.18 -4.60 -15.46
N ALA A 182 -0.05 -3.96 -14.31
CA ALA A 182 1.17 -3.97 -13.50
C ALA A 182 1.47 -5.37 -12.96
N ALA A 183 0.46 -6.10 -12.48
CA ALA A 183 0.61 -7.48 -12.02
C ALA A 183 1.22 -8.37 -13.11
N ARG A 184 0.79 -8.21 -14.36
CA ARG A 184 1.37 -8.95 -15.51
C ARG A 184 2.85 -8.62 -15.71
N ARG A 185 3.26 -7.35 -15.58
CA ARG A 185 4.67 -6.93 -15.73
C ARG A 185 5.52 -7.35 -14.54
N PHE A 186 4.91 -7.49 -13.36
CA PHE A 186 5.60 -7.93 -12.15
C PHE A 186 6.01 -9.40 -12.19
N ALA A 187 5.27 -10.25 -12.93
CA ALA A 187 5.60 -11.66 -13.09
C ALA A 187 7.02 -11.85 -13.67
N PRO A 188 7.76 -12.88 -13.27
CA PRO A 188 7.37 -13.98 -12.36
C PRO A 188 7.72 -13.74 -10.89
N ARG A 189 8.02 -12.49 -10.46
CA ARG A 189 8.37 -12.18 -9.06
C ARG A 189 7.23 -12.59 -8.11
N PRO A 190 7.52 -13.08 -6.87
CA PRO A 190 6.50 -13.56 -5.95
C PRO A 190 5.41 -12.53 -5.65
N LEU A 191 4.16 -12.91 -5.84
CA LEU A 191 2.97 -12.10 -5.55
C LEU A 191 1.99 -12.90 -4.69
N LEU A 192 1.65 -12.35 -3.51
CA LEU A 192 0.55 -12.84 -2.67
C LEU A 192 -0.65 -11.89 -2.82
N VAL A 193 -1.83 -12.45 -3.05
CA VAL A 193 -3.09 -11.71 -3.05
C VAL A 193 -4.03 -12.32 -2.01
N LEU A 194 -4.41 -11.56 -1.01
CA LEU A 194 -5.38 -11.95 0.03
C LEU A 194 -6.66 -11.15 -0.14
N HIS A 195 -7.82 -11.82 -0.07
CA HIS A 195 -9.12 -11.15 -0.14
C HIS A 195 -10.16 -11.88 0.71
N GLY A 196 -11.09 -11.14 1.29
CA GLY A 196 -12.24 -11.72 1.98
C GLY A 196 -13.42 -11.90 1.02
N ASP A 197 -14.14 -13.00 1.09
CA ASP A 197 -15.32 -13.22 0.24
C ASP A 197 -16.55 -12.41 0.66
N ASP A 198 -16.53 -11.86 1.90
CA ASP A 198 -17.56 -10.95 2.45
C ASP A 198 -17.08 -9.48 2.44
N ASP A 199 -16.17 -9.13 1.53
CA ASP A 199 -15.69 -7.75 1.35
C ASP A 199 -16.77 -6.91 0.62
N SER A 200 -17.46 -6.05 1.36
CA SER A 200 -18.49 -5.15 0.85
C SER A 200 -17.93 -3.86 0.19
N SER A 201 -16.62 -3.63 0.27
CA SER A 201 -15.97 -2.41 -0.24
C SER A 201 -15.26 -2.61 -1.56
N VAL A 202 -14.61 -3.75 -1.73
CA VAL A 202 -13.92 -4.16 -2.96
C VAL A 202 -14.34 -5.58 -3.31
N PRO A 203 -14.86 -5.82 -4.53
CA PRO A 203 -15.32 -7.16 -4.90
C PRO A 203 -14.13 -8.14 -5.03
N VAL A 204 -14.33 -9.37 -4.61
CA VAL A 204 -13.33 -10.45 -4.71
C VAL A 204 -12.87 -10.72 -6.15
N SER A 205 -13.67 -10.32 -7.15
CA SER A 205 -13.31 -10.35 -8.56
C SER A 205 -12.03 -9.59 -8.87
N ASP A 206 -11.75 -8.51 -8.16
CA ASP A 206 -10.54 -7.69 -8.33
C ASP A 206 -9.29 -8.48 -7.97
N ALA A 207 -9.31 -9.19 -6.84
CA ALA A 207 -8.22 -10.06 -6.44
C ALA A 207 -7.99 -11.21 -7.44
N ARG A 208 -9.06 -11.80 -7.95
CA ARG A 208 -8.98 -12.84 -8.99
C ARG A 208 -8.41 -12.31 -10.30
N GLN A 209 -8.80 -11.10 -10.71
CA GLN A 209 -8.28 -10.44 -11.90
C GLN A 209 -6.78 -10.15 -11.77
N LEU A 210 -6.32 -9.66 -10.62
CA LEU A 210 -4.91 -9.42 -10.34
C LEU A 210 -4.10 -10.71 -10.39
N ALA A 211 -4.57 -11.77 -9.71
CA ALA A 211 -3.90 -13.05 -9.70
C ALA A 211 -3.85 -13.69 -11.08
N GLN A 212 -4.94 -13.64 -11.84
CA GLN A 212 -5.01 -14.13 -13.23
C GLN A 212 -4.06 -13.34 -14.15
N SER A 213 -4.00 -12.02 -13.99
CA SER A 213 -3.12 -11.16 -14.79
C SER A 213 -1.65 -11.45 -14.53
N HIS A 214 -1.28 -11.76 -13.29
CA HIS A 214 0.07 -12.18 -12.92
C HIS A 214 0.41 -13.58 -13.44
N GLY A 215 -0.54 -14.51 -13.40
CA GLY A 215 -0.41 -15.88 -13.91
C GLY A 215 0.28 -16.87 -12.97
N ASN A 216 0.97 -16.40 -11.92
CA ASN A 216 1.66 -17.23 -10.92
C ASN A 216 1.53 -16.68 -9.50
N ALA A 217 0.53 -15.85 -9.21
CA ALA A 217 0.28 -15.32 -7.89
C ALA A 217 -0.32 -16.38 -6.94
N GLU A 218 0.07 -16.34 -5.67
CA GLU A 218 -0.65 -17.04 -4.60
C GLU A 218 -1.92 -16.26 -4.25
N LEU A 219 -3.09 -16.77 -4.65
CA LEU A 219 -4.38 -16.17 -4.30
C LEU A 219 -5.01 -16.94 -3.14
N ASN A 220 -5.30 -16.24 -2.04
CA ASN A 220 -6.05 -16.79 -0.92
C ASN A 220 -7.31 -15.97 -0.69
N VAL A 221 -8.48 -16.60 -0.85
CA VAL A 221 -9.78 -16.02 -0.54
C VAL A 221 -10.25 -16.56 0.80
N LEU A 222 -10.42 -15.68 1.77
CA LEU A 222 -10.76 -16.04 3.15
C LEU A 222 -12.27 -16.01 3.35
N ALA A 223 -12.85 -17.20 3.62
CA ALA A 223 -14.28 -17.37 3.83
C ALA A 223 -14.78 -16.59 5.06
N GLY A 224 -15.84 -15.79 4.88
CA GLY A 224 -16.45 -14.93 5.90
C GLY A 224 -15.57 -13.75 6.35
N ALA A 225 -14.46 -13.49 5.68
CA ALA A 225 -13.65 -12.32 5.98
C ALA A 225 -14.16 -11.09 5.20
N GLY A 226 -14.22 -9.95 5.90
CA GLY A 226 -14.55 -8.65 5.30
C GLY A 226 -13.31 -7.90 4.82
N HIS A 227 -13.50 -6.61 4.50
CA HIS A 227 -12.48 -5.73 3.92
C HIS A 227 -11.20 -5.56 4.74
N ARG A 228 -11.28 -5.58 6.07
CA ARG A 228 -10.16 -5.21 6.95
C ARG A 228 -9.27 -6.41 7.32
N LEU A 229 -8.67 -7.06 6.32
CA LEU A 229 -7.88 -8.30 6.49
C LEU A 229 -6.69 -8.15 7.47
N ARG A 230 -6.16 -6.95 7.68
CA ARG A 230 -5.10 -6.73 8.69
C ARG A 230 -5.53 -7.06 10.12
N HIS A 231 -6.82 -7.18 10.39
CA HIS A 231 -7.39 -7.58 11.68
C HIS A 231 -7.83 -9.05 11.71
N ASP A 232 -7.74 -9.76 10.59
CA ASP A 232 -8.04 -11.19 10.54
C ASP A 232 -6.76 -11.99 10.83
N PRO A 233 -6.75 -12.78 11.93
CA PRO A 233 -5.55 -13.53 12.32
C PRO A 233 -5.13 -14.56 11.26
N ARG A 234 -6.07 -15.07 10.45
CA ARG A 234 -5.78 -16.00 9.34
C ARG A 234 -4.98 -15.29 8.24
N ALA A 235 -5.40 -14.07 7.88
CA ALA A 235 -4.67 -13.26 6.88
C ALA A 235 -3.25 -12.94 7.36
N ILE A 236 -3.08 -12.60 8.63
CA ILE A 236 -1.75 -12.32 9.20
C ILE A 236 -0.89 -13.58 9.25
N ALA A 237 -1.45 -14.74 9.60
CA ALA A 237 -0.71 -16.01 9.60
C ALA A 237 -0.23 -16.39 8.18
N ILE A 238 -1.10 -16.27 7.17
CA ILE A 238 -0.73 -16.52 5.77
C ILE A 238 0.36 -15.54 5.32
N LEU A 239 0.20 -14.25 5.62
CA LEU A 239 1.17 -13.21 5.27
C LEU A 239 2.54 -13.49 5.90
N SER A 240 2.59 -13.81 7.20
CA SER A 240 3.85 -14.10 7.91
C SER A 240 4.55 -15.34 7.33
N GLY A 241 3.81 -16.42 7.09
CA GLY A 241 4.37 -17.63 6.48
C GLY A 241 4.83 -17.41 5.03
N TRP A 242 4.16 -16.53 4.28
CA TRP A 242 4.60 -16.17 2.94
C TRP A 242 5.87 -15.30 2.98
N LEU A 243 5.94 -14.32 3.87
CA LEU A 243 7.13 -13.48 4.05
C LEU A 243 8.37 -14.29 4.41
N ASP A 244 8.23 -15.34 5.24
CA ASP A 244 9.33 -16.24 5.58
C ASP A 244 9.87 -16.99 4.33
N ARG A 245 8.99 -17.36 3.39
CA ARG A 245 9.40 -18.05 2.15
C ARG A 245 10.07 -17.15 1.12
N VAL A 246 9.75 -15.85 1.10
CA VAL A 246 10.27 -14.88 0.11
C VAL A 246 11.40 -13.99 0.65
N ARG A 247 11.81 -14.23 1.86
CA ARG A 247 12.85 -13.49 2.59
C ARG A 247 14.24 -13.49 1.92
#